data_7d596ad7628a09485d689ea280375528
#
_entry.id   7d596ad7628a09485d689ea280375528
#
_cell.length_a   1.000
_cell.length_b   1.000
_cell.length_c   1.000
_cell.angle_alpha   90.00
_cell.angle_beta   90.00
_cell.angle_gamma   90.00
#
_symmetry.space_group_name_H-M   'P 1'
#
loop_
_entity.id
_entity.type
_entity.pdbx_description
1 polymer ?
#
loop_
_entity_poly.entity_id
_entity_poly.type
_entity_poly.pdbx_seq_one_letter_code
_entity_poly.pdbx_strand_id
1 'polypeptide(L)'
;MKLSALQHRQHGYTLIELMVALLISLFLLAGLITLEQGRRSTYGNQSQLTQLQDNERFALTVIGEVVQQAGYFPSPTVYTATTALPAAGAFAVKQPITGVYSAAAPNDTLSVRFLTASGDSNINCTGGSNTSGAVLVYVNAFSISAGANPALQCSVNGAAAQTLVNGVTNLEVWYGVKTNGAVTTNDVDSYLRANVMTAVNWQNVTSVKVRLTFTNPLFGQPGQAATVQITRIIAVMQRAALTV
;
A
#
# COMPACT_ATOMS: atom_id res chain seq x y z
N MET A 1 35.66 75.91 23.12
CA MET A 1 35.51 74.49 23.07
C MET A 1 36.11 73.93 21.79
N LYS A 2 37.33 73.34 21.84
CA LYS A 2 38.00 72.73 20.67
C LYS A 2 37.61 71.27 20.59
N LEU A 3 36.86 70.86 19.55
CA LEU A 3 36.61 69.50 19.21
C LEU A 3 37.86 68.93 18.52
N SER A 4 38.56 68.01 19.21
CA SER A 4 39.64 67.24 18.63
C SER A 4 39.04 66.14 17.75
N ALA A 5 39.19 66.27 16.43
CA ALA A 5 38.90 65.24 15.47
C ALA A 5 39.91 64.11 15.62
N LEU A 6 39.43 62.90 16.07
CA LEU A 6 40.23 61.69 16.04
C LEU A 6 40.44 61.27 14.60
N GLN A 7 41.59 61.52 14.03
CA GLN A 7 42.02 61.02 12.74
C GLN A 7 42.24 59.47 12.90
N HIS A 8 41.32 58.66 12.40
CA HIS A 8 41.57 57.23 12.22
C HIS A 8 42.66 57.10 11.12
N ARG A 9 43.83 56.64 11.51
CA ARG A 9 44.83 56.17 10.56
C ARG A 9 44.33 55.01 9.77
N GLN A 10 44.08 55.14 8.49
CA GLN A 10 43.80 54.02 7.57
C GLN A 10 45.10 53.26 7.35
N HIS A 11 45.22 52.07 7.86
CA HIS A 11 46.27 51.11 7.52
C HIS A 11 45.90 50.45 6.18
N GLY A 12 46.77 50.65 5.16
CA GLY A 12 46.58 49.92 3.88
C GLY A 12 46.91 48.46 4.07
N TYR A 13 46.04 47.60 3.53
CA TYR A 13 46.25 46.14 3.52
C TYR A 13 47.43 45.77 2.63
N THR A 14 48.28 44.86 3.10
CA THR A 14 49.37 44.32 2.31
C THR A 14 48.88 43.33 1.26
N LEU A 15 49.55 43.21 0.14
CA LEU A 15 49.18 42.28 -0.94
C LEU A 15 49.14 40.81 -0.43
N ILE A 16 50.03 40.45 0.48
CA ILE A 16 50.08 39.11 1.09
C ILE A 16 48.89 38.85 2.01
N GLU A 17 48.41 39.84 2.72
CA GLU A 17 47.25 39.76 3.59
C GLU A 17 45.98 39.50 2.78
N LEU A 18 45.85 40.10 1.61
CA LEU A 18 44.74 39.89 0.67
C LEU A 18 44.82 38.50 0.05
N MET A 19 46.02 37.99 -0.29
CA MET A 19 46.19 36.61 -0.80
C MET A 19 45.82 35.56 0.25
N VAL A 20 46.24 35.73 1.51
CA VAL A 20 45.90 34.82 2.60
C VAL A 20 44.40 34.85 2.90
N ALA A 21 43.76 36.02 2.93
CA ALA A 21 42.33 36.15 3.12
C ALA A 21 41.53 35.45 2.01
N LEU A 22 41.95 35.56 0.73
CA LEU A 22 41.35 34.85 -0.39
C LEU A 22 41.49 33.34 -0.27
N LEU A 23 42.64 32.82 0.13
CA LEU A 23 42.84 31.37 0.32
C LEU A 23 41.96 30.83 1.44
N ILE A 24 41.88 31.53 2.58
CA ILE A 24 41.02 31.12 3.70
C ILE A 24 39.53 31.14 3.29
N SER A 25 39.11 32.21 2.59
CA SER A 25 37.71 32.32 2.14
C SER A 25 37.34 31.23 1.13
N LEU A 26 38.26 30.87 0.22
CA LEU A 26 38.04 29.78 -0.74
C LEU A 26 37.90 28.41 -0.04
N PHE A 27 38.73 28.15 0.98
CA PHE A 27 38.64 26.94 1.81
C PHE A 27 37.32 26.85 2.57
N LEU A 28 36.87 27.93 3.17
CA LEU A 28 35.59 28.01 3.87
C LEU A 28 34.40 27.79 2.91
N LEU A 29 34.47 28.40 1.71
CA LEU A 29 33.44 28.25 0.69
C LEU A 29 33.34 26.81 0.19
N ALA A 30 34.47 26.12 -0.04
CA ALA A 30 34.52 24.73 -0.40
C ALA A 30 33.86 23.82 0.68
N GLY A 31 34.16 24.11 1.97
CA GLY A 31 33.52 23.40 3.09
C GLY A 31 32.01 23.61 3.17
N LEU A 32 31.54 24.84 2.93
CA LEU A 32 30.10 25.16 2.92
C LEU A 32 29.36 24.44 1.77
N ILE A 33 29.96 24.38 0.57
CA ILE A 33 29.38 23.71 -0.58
C ILE A 33 29.21 22.20 -0.29
N THR A 34 30.21 21.54 0.30
CA THR A 34 30.11 20.10 0.64
C THR A 34 29.05 19.81 1.69
N LEU A 35 28.92 20.68 2.70
CA LEU A 35 27.84 20.55 3.70
C LEU A 35 26.45 20.75 3.09
N GLU A 36 26.29 21.73 2.21
CA GLU A 36 25.01 21.99 1.55
C GLU A 36 24.61 20.84 0.62
N GLN A 37 25.55 20.25 -0.12
CA GLN A 37 25.26 19.06 -0.94
C GLN A 37 24.84 17.86 -0.08
N GLY A 38 25.51 17.62 1.05
CA GLY A 38 25.14 16.58 1.99
C GLY A 38 23.73 16.78 2.57
N ARG A 39 23.38 18.00 2.92
CA ARG A 39 22.03 18.34 3.42
C ARG A 39 20.96 18.10 2.36
N ARG A 40 21.16 18.53 1.11
CA ARG A 40 20.22 18.33 0.00
C ARG A 40 19.99 16.86 -0.28
N SER A 41 21.05 16.05 -0.32
CA SER A 41 20.96 14.61 -0.50
C SER A 41 20.16 13.94 0.63
N THR A 42 20.44 14.29 1.88
CA THR A 42 19.72 13.75 3.04
C THR A 42 18.24 14.13 3.01
N TYR A 43 17.92 15.38 2.67
CA TYR A 43 16.53 15.85 2.55
C TYR A 43 15.78 15.11 1.42
N GLY A 44 16.41 14.90 0.27
CA GLY A 44 15.86 14.14 -0.84
C GLY A 44 15.56 12.70 -0.45
N ASN A 45 16.49 12.03 0.22
CA ASN A 45 16.34 10.67 0.68
C ASN A 45 15.20 10.51 1.71
N GLN A 46 15.11 11.42 2.68
CA GLN A 46 14.03 11.42 3.67
C GLN A 46 12.66 11.62 3.02
N SER A 47 12.55 12.54 2.05
CA SER A 47 11.30 12.77 1.33
C SER A 47 10.84 11.53 0.56
N GLN A 48 11.76 10.84 -0.12
CA GLN A 48 11.47 9.62 -0.87
C GLN A 48 11.04 8.47 0.04
N LEU A 49 11.67 8.30 1.20
CA LEU A 49 11.28 7.29 2.19
C LEU A 49 9.91 7.59 2.80
N THR A 50 9.61 8.85 3.10
CA THR A 50 8.29 9.26 3.60
C THR A 50 7.21 8.94 2.56
N GLN A 51 7.45 9.25 1.30
CA GLN A 51 6.51 8.94 0.22
C GLN A 51 6.31 7.42 0.05
N LEU A 52 7.37 6.62 0.19
CA LEU A 52 7.26 5.17 0.18
C LEU A 52 6.36 4.68 1.33
N GLN A 53 6.59 5.15 2.55
CA GLN A 53 5.79 4.77 3.72
C GLN A 53 4.31 5.17 3.58
N ASP A 54 4.04 6.34 3.02
CA ASP A 54 2.67 6.78 2.74
C ASP A 54 1.98 5.89 1.71
N ASN A 55 2.70 5.52 0.65
CA ASN A 55 2.23 4.59 -0.38
C ASN A 55 1.94 3.19 0.20
N GLU A 56 2.84 2.67 1.05
CA GLU A 56 2.67 1.40 1.76
C GLU A 56 1.41 1.41 2.64
N ARG A 57 1.27 2.46 3.43
CA ARG A 57 0.11 2.63 4.33
C ARG A 57 -1.18 2.74 3.53
N PHE A 58 -1.22 3.54 2.47
CA PHE A 58 -2.40 3.72 1.63
C PHE A 58 -2.81 2.39 0.96
N ALA A 59 -1.86 1.69 0.31
CA ALA A 59 -2.12 0.40 -0.33
C ALA A 59 -2.74 -0.62 0.63
N LEU A 60 -2.14 -0.76 1.83
CA LEU A 60 -2.63 -1.70 2.84
C LEU A 60 -3.95 -1.26 3.48
N THR A 61 -4.24 0.04 3.54
CA THR A 61 -5.52 0.53 4.05
C THR A 61 -6.63 0.19 3.07
N VAL A 62 -6.47 0.49 1.78
CA VAL A 62 -7.48 0.19 0.76
C VAL A 62 -7.75 -1.31 0.67
N ILE A 63 -6.71 -2.16 0.62
CA ILE A 63 -6.89 -3.61 0.64
C ILE A 63 -7.57 -4.05 1.93
N GLY A 64 -7.18 -3.47 3.06
CA GLY A 64 -7.72 -3.79 4.38
C GLY A 64 -9.21 -3.51 4.48
N GLU A 65 -9.66 -2.34 4.07
CA GLU A 65 -11.07 -1.94 4.10
C GLU A 65 -11.92 -2.87 3.23
N VAL A 66 -11.46 -3.17 2.02
CA VAL A 66 -12.19 -4.07 1.11
C VAL A 66 -12.24 -5.52 1.65
N VAL A 67 -11.13 -6.04 2.19
CA VAL A 67 -11.10 -7.39 2.77
C VAL A 67 -11.98 -7.50 4.01
N GLN A 68 -12.03 -6.47 4.86
CA GLN A 68 -12.90 -6.45 6.04
C GLN A 68 -14.39 -6.47 5.67
N GLN A 69 -14.77 -5.87 4.54
CA GLN A 69 -16.14 -5.89 4.01
C GLN A 69 -16.49 -7.19 3.28
N ALA A 70 -15.54 -8.12 3.08
CA ALA A 70 -15.76 -9.35 2.33
C ALA A 70 -16.95 -10.14 2.91
N GLY A 71 -17.94 -10.42 2.07
CA GLY A 71 -19.13 -11.16 2.46
C GLY A 71 -20.21 -10.34 3.16
N TYR A 72 -20.01 -9.04 3.32
CA TYR A 72 -21.06 -8.17 3.85
C TYR A 72 -22.30 -8.18 2.94
N PHE A 73 -23.49 -8.11 3.54
CA PHE A 73 -24.75 -7.84 2.87
C PHE A 73 -25.71 -7.07 3.81
N PRO A 74 -26.44 -6.10 3.26
CA PRO A 74 -27.42 -5.34 4.04
C PRO A 74 -28.63 -6.20 4.37
N SER A 75 -29.38 -5.84 5.41
CA SER A 75 -30.67 -6.46 5.77
C SER A 75 -30.62 -8.01 5.90
N PRO A 76 -29.99 -8.54 6.97
CA PRO A 76 -29.88 -10.00 7.20
C PRO A 76 -31.24 -10.72 7.31
N THR A 77 -32.33 -10.00 7.53
CA THR A 77 -33.70 -10.53 7.53
C THR A 77 -34.26 -10.79 6.12
N VAL A 78 -33.69 -10.14 5.10
CA VAL A 78 -34.09 -10.27 3.68
C VAL A 78 -33.12 -11.16 2.92
N TYR A 79 -31.84 -10.99 3.16
CA TYR A 79 -30.77 -11.72 2.48
C TYR A 79 -30.16 -12.79 3.39
N THR A 80 -29.93 -13.95 2.81
CA THR A 80 -29.06 -14.98 3.38
C THR A 80 -27.72 -14.96 2.65
N ALA A 81 -26.70 -15.58 3.20
CA ALA A 81 -25.40 -15.68 2.53
C ALA A 81 -25.51 -16.31 1.12
N THR A 82 -26.47 -17.23 0.92
CA THR A 82 -26.73 -17.88 -0.37
C THR A 82 -27.34 -16.93 -1.39
N THR A 83 -28.32 -16.12 -0.97
CA THR A 83 -29.02 -15.19 -1.86
C THR A 83 -28.21 -13.93 -2.12
N ALA A 84 -27.44 -13.48 -1.12
CA ALA A 84 -26.56 -12.32 -1.23
C ALA A 84 -25.33 -12.60 -2.12
N LEU A 85 -24.77 -13.80 -2.03
CA LEU A 85 -23.53 -14.18 -2.71
C LEU A 85 -23.76 -15.44 -3.58
N PRO A 86 -24.57 -15.36 -4.64
CA PRO A 86 -24.77 -16.47 -5.57
C PRO A 86 -23.46 -16.80 -6.30
N ALA A 87 -23.38 -17.97 -6.95
CA ALA A 87 -22.26 -18.29 -7.83
C ALA A 87 -22.17 -17.25 -8.97
N ALA A 88 -21.00 -16.67 -9.17
CA ALA A 88 -20.76 -15.67 -10.21
C ALA A 88 -19.27 -15.62 -10.58
N GLY A 89 -18.94 -15.77 -11.86
CA GLY A 89 -17.55 -15.76 -12.33
C GLY A 89 -16.68 -16.78 -11.61
N ALA A 90 -15.61 -16.35 -10.96
CA ALA A 90 -14.70 -17.21 -10.21
C ALA A 90 -15.15 -17.50 -8.77
N PHE A 91 -16.31 -17.00 -8.35
CA PHE A 91 -16.83 -17.18 -6.99
C PHE A 91 -17.88 -18.31 -6.95
N ALA A 92 -17.70 -19.27 -6.07
CA ALA A 92 -18.75 -20.21 -5.71
C ALA A 92 -19.83 -19.53 -4.84
N VAL A 93 -20.95 -20.25 -4.61
CA VAL A 93 -22.01 -19.77 -3.69
C VAL A 93 -21.43 -19.52 -2.31
N LYS A 94 -21.82 -18.44 -1.65
CA LYS A 94 -21.35 -18.00 -0.31
C LYS A 94 -19.86 -17.67 -0.21
N GLN A 95 -19.13 -17.71 -1.29
CA GLN A 95 -17.69 -17.44 -1.29
C GLN A 95 -17.45 -15.92 -1.43
N PRO A 96 -16.94 -15.21 -0.41
CA PRO A 96 -16.72 -13.75 -0.48
C PRO A 96 -15.36 -13.37 -1.07
N ILE A 97 -14.39 -14.28 -1.03
CA ILE A 97 -13.00 -14.04 -1.43
C ILE A 97 -12.55 -15.13 -2.38
N THR A 98 -11.83 -14.75 -3.41
CA THR A 98 -11.11 -15.64 -4.32
C THR A 98 -9.82 -14.99 -4.79
N GLY A 99 -8.99 -15.73 -5.49
CA GLY A 99 -7.77 -15.20 -6.08
C GLY A 99 -7.06 -16.23 -6.94
N VAL A 100 -6.05 -15.76 -7.65
CA VAL A 100 -5.21 -16.59 -8.51
C VAL A 100 -3.78 -16.52 -8.03
N TYR A 101 -3.14 -17.67 -7.91
CA TYR A 101 -1.70 -17.77 -7.68
C TYR A 101 -0.96 -17.69 -9.01
N SER A 102 0.11 -16.91 -9.07
CA SER A 102 0.99 -16.83 -10.22
C SER A 102 2.41 -17.26 -9.83
N ALA A 103 2.85 -18.40 -10.40
CA ALA A 103 4.22 -18.92 -10.17
C ALA A 103 5.26 -18.23 -11.08
N ALA A 104 4.86 -17.82 -12.28
CA ALA A 104 5.77 -17.32 -13.32
C ALA A 104 6.01 -15.80 -13.27
N ALA A 105 5.06 -15.07 -12.72
CA ALA A 105 5.19 -13.64 -12.45
C ALA A 105 4.82 -13.43 -10.98
N PRO A 106 5.49 -12.55 -10.27
CA PRO A 106 5.24 -12.38 -8.83
C PRO A 106 3.91 -11.69 -8.54
N ASN A 107 2.83 -12.00 -9.23
CA ASN A 107 1.60 -11.25 -9.19
C ASN A 107 0.40 -12.16 -8.98
N ASP A 108 0.15 -12.51 -7.72
CA ASP A 108 -1.15 -13.05 -7.37
C ASP A 108 -2.24 -12.02 -7.64
N THR A 109 -3.47 -12.48 -7.76
CA THR A 109 -4.64 -11.62 -7.74
C THR A 109 -5.48 -11.89 -6.50
N LEU A 110 -6.11 -10.86 -5.97
CA LEU A 110 -7.06 -10.94 -4.86
C LEU A 110 -8.38 -10.34 -5.31
N SER A 111 -9.44 -11.13 -5.28
CA SER A 111 -10.79 -10.66 -5.58
C SER A 111 -11.69 -10.81 -4.36
N VAL A 112 -12.38 -9.74 -4.03
CA VAL A 112 -13.26 -9.64 -2.87
C VAL A 112 -14.61 -9.13 -3.30
N ARG A 113 -15.69 -9.78 -2.85
CA ARG A 113 -17.04 -9.30 -3.12
C ARG A 113 -17.88 -9.11 -1.87
N PHE A 114 -18.77 -8.14 -1.94
CA PHE A 114 -19.77 -7.84 -0.93
C PHE A 114 -21.01 -7.21 -1.58
N LEU A 115 -22.14 -7.27 -0.89
CA LEU A 115 -23.37 -6.58 -1.26
C LEU A 115 -23.39 -5.20 -0.60
N THR A 116 -23.95 -4.20 -1.29
CA THR A 116 -24.11 -2.85 -0.77
C THR A 116 -25.48 -2.30 -1.13
N ALA A 117 -26.17 -1.69 -0.16
CA ALA A 117 -27.38 -0.94 -0.43
C ALA A 117 -27.03 0.49 -0.90
N SER A 118 -27.96 1.12 -1.62
CA SER A 118 -27.76 2.53 -1.98
C SER A 118 -27.68 3.39 -0.73
N GLY A 119 -26.60 4.17 -0.59
CA GLY A 119 -26.38 5.09 0.52
C GLY A 119 -25.87 4.46 1.81
N ASP A 120 -25.46 3.18 1.83
CA ASP A 120 -24.94 2.49 3.03
C ASP A 120 -23.49 2.87 3.40
N SER A 121 -22.89 3.78 2.67
CA SER A 121 -21.49 4.27 2.86
C SER A 121 -20.40 3.22 2.68
N ASN A 122 -20.71 1.99 2.26
CA ASN A 122 -19.70 1.02 1.88
C ASN A 122 -19.04 1.44 0.56
N ILE A 123 -17.73 1.55 0.58
CA ILE A 123 -16.95 1.99 -0.57
C ILE A 123 -16.23 0.82 -1.23
N ASN A 124 -16.10 0.88 -2.54
CA ASN A 124 -15.27 -0.04 -3.30
C ASN A 124 -13.78 0.38 -3.27
N CYS A 125 -12.91 -0.43 -3.85
CA CYS A 125 -11.45 -0.17 -3.87
C CYS A 125 -11.02 1.11 -4.59
N THR A 126 -11.90 1.73 -5.37
CA THR A 126 -11.63 3.02 -6.04
C THR A 126 -12.28 4.20 -5.33
N GLY A 127 -12.83 3.98 -4.13
CA GLY A 127 -13.47 5.00 -3.32
C GLY A 127 -14.91 5.33 -3.70
N GLY A 128 -15.49 4.63 -4.69
CA GLY A 128 -16.88 4.83 -5.08
C GLY A 128 -17.86 4.14 -4.13
N SER A 129 -19.00 4.77 -3.85
CA SER A 129 -20.12 4.22 -3.08
C SER A 129 -21.30 3.88 -4.00
N ASN A 130 -22.23 3.06 -3.49
CA ASN A 130 -23.44 2.73 -4.22
C ASN A 130 -24.48 3.87 -4.10
N THR A 131 -24.75 4.55 -5.21
CA THR A 131 -25.77 5.61 -5.32
C THR A 131 -26.88 5.25 -6.30
N SER A 132 -27.01 3.98 -6.69
CA SER A 132 -27.90 3.53 -7.77
C SER A 132 -29.38 3.47 -7.40
N GLY A 133 -29.74 3.61 -6.13
CA GLY A 133 -31.11 3.36 -5.64
C GLY A 133 -31.43 1.87 -5.44
N ALA A 134 -30.52 0.95 -5.76
CA ALA A 134 -30.70 -0.49 -5.66
C ALA A 134 -29.57 -1.15 -4.87
N VAL A 135 -29.80 -2.41 -4.46
CA VAL A 135 -28.73 -3.25 -3.90
C VAL A 135 -27.85 -3.77 -5.03
N LEU A 136 -26.53 -3.60 -4.88
CA LEU A 136 -25.53 -4.03 -5.87
C LEU A 136 -24.48 -4.93 -5.23
N VAL A 137 -23.90 -5.81 -6.05
CA VAL A 137 -22.70 -6.55 -5.69
C VAL A 137 -21.50 -5.76 -6.18
N TYR A 138 -20.58 -5.45 -5.29
CA TYR A 138 -19.23 -5.00 -5.66
C TYR A 138 -18.28 -6.20 -5.67
N VAL A 139 -17.60 -6.38 -6.79
CA VAL A 139 -16.46 -7.29 -6.96
C VAL A 139 -15.23 -6.43 -7.16
N ASN A 140 -14.36 -6.40 -6.16
CA ASN A 140 -13.11 -5.64 -6.17
C ASN A 140 -11.96 -6.60 -6.47
N ALA A 141 -11.23 -6.40 -7.55
CA ALA A 141 -10.13 -7.24 -7.97
C ALA A 141 -8.81 -6.46 -7.95
N PHE A 142 -7.90 -6.85 -7.06
CA PHE A 142 -6.56 -6.29 -6.94
C PHE A 142 -5.57 -7.09 -7.78
N SER A 143 -4.69 -6.39 -8.49
CA SER A 143 -3.62 -6.96 -9.32
C SER A 143 -2.47 -5.97 -9.44
N ILE A 144 -1.36 -6.43 -9.99
CA ILE A 144 -0.23 -5.56 -10.36
C ILE A 144 -0.26 -5.33 -11.86
N SER A 145 -0.07 -4.08 -12.29
CA SER A 145 0.03 -3.75 -13.72
C SER A 145 1.27 -4.36 -14.34
N ALA A 146 1.14 -4.82 -15.59
CA ALA A 146 2.30 -5.21 -16.38
C ALA A 146 3.07 -3.97 -16.89
N GLY A 147 4.37 -4.14 -17.16
CA GLY A 147 5.20 -3.11 -17.78
C GLY A 147 6.37 -2.63 -16.92
N ALA A 148 7.07 -1.61 -17.42
CA ALA A 148 8.29 -1.10 -16.79
C ALA A 148 8.04 -0.34 -15.48
N ASN A 149 6.83 0.20 -15.30
CA ASN A 149 6.43 0.91 -14.09
C ASN A 149 5.26 0.18 -13.42
N PRO A 150 5.52 -0.91 -12.71
CA PRO A 150 4.47 -1.71 -12.09
C PRO A 150 3.76 -0.91 -10.99
N ALA A 151 2.46 -1.14 -10.87
CA ALA A 151 1.60 -0.46 -9.93
C ALA A 151 0.53 -1.40 -9.39
N LEU A 152 0.15 -1.21 -8.12
CA LEU A 152 -1.05 -1.84 -7.58
C LEU A 152 -2.28 -1.20 -8.23
N GLN A 153 -3.12 -2.04 -8.79
CA GLN A 153 -4.36 -1.65 -9.46
C GLN A 153 -5.56 -2.32 -8.82
N CYS A 154 -6.71 -1.71 -8.97
CA CYS A 154 -7.99 -2.32 -8.65
C CYS A 154 -8.99 -2.13 -9.79
N SER A 155 -9.74 -3.18 -10.06
CA SER A 155 -10.91 -3.20 -10.96
C SER A 155 -12.17 -3.45 -10.13
N VAL A 156 -13.24 -2.72 -10.43
CA VAL A 156 -14.56 -2.89 -9.81
C VAL A 156 -15.51 -3.48 -10.85
N ASN A 157 -16.15 -4.62 -10.52
CA ASN A 157 -17.13 -5.32 -11.38
C ASN A 157 -16.63 -5.58 -12.83
N GLY A 158 -15.32 -5.86 -12.98
CA GLY A 158 -14.72 -6.13 -14.29
C GLY A 158 -14.50 -4.89 -15.16
N ALA A 159 -14.69 -3.67 -14.65
CA ALA A 159 -14.33 -2.44 -15.34
C ALA A 159 -12.80 -2.35 -15.52
N ALA A 160 -12.35 -1.38 -16.30
CA ALA A 160 -10.92 -1.10 -16.48
C ALA A 160 -10.25 -0.88 -15.12
N ALA A 161 -9.11 -1.55 -14.90
CA ALA A 161 -8.36 -1.43 -13.66
C ALA A 161 -7.80 -0.02 -13.50
N GLN A 162 -7.96 0.55 -12.31
CA GLN A 162 -7.43 1.86 -11.94
C GLN A 162 -6.19 1.71 -11.07
N THR A 163 -5.18 2.50 -11.33
CA THR A 163 -3.96 2.53 -10.53
C THR A 163 -4.24 3.16 -9.17
N LEU A 164 -3.92 2.43 -8.11
CA LEU A 164 -4.00 2.90 -6.73
C LEU A 164 -2.65 3.44 -6.25
N VAL A 165 -1.57 2.67 -6.43
CA VAL A 165 -0.24 3.00 -5.94
C VAL A 165 0.82 2.56 -6.95
N ASN A 166 1.70 3.47 -7.32
CA ASN A 166 2.85 3.20 -8.20
C ASN A 166 4.01 2.56 -7.43
N GLY A 167 4.90 1.88 -8.15
CA GLY A 167 6.12 1.30 -7.59
C GLY A 167 5.91 -0.01 -6.83
N VAL A 168 4.73 -0.61 -6.90
CA VAL A 168 4.44 -1.93 -6.35
C VAL A 168 4.78 -2.98 -7.39
N THR A 169 5.81 -3.78 -7.12
CA THR A 169 6.36 -4.77 -8.07
C THR A 169 5.80 -6.17 -7.87
N ASN A 170 5.26 -6.47 -6.68
CA ASN A 170 4.74 -7.81 -6.37
C ASN A 170 3.59 -7.74 -5.37
N LEU A 171 2.57 -8.55 -5.61
CA LEU A 171 1.48 -8.85 -4.69
C LEU A 171 1.50 -10.36 -4.42
N GLU A 172 1.61 -10.75 -3.16
CA GLU A 172 1.49 -12.14 -2.72
C GLU A 172 0.38 -12.26 -1.70
N VAL A 173 -0.47 -13.28 -1.86
CA VAL A 173 -1.66 -13.46 -1.04
C VAL A 173 -1.71 -14.88 -0.47
N TRP A 174 -1.97 -14.96 0.83
CA TRP A 174 -2.28 -16.20 1.54
C TRP A 174 -3.62 -16.07 2.24
N TYR A 175 -4.37 -17.14 2.24
CA TYR A 175 -5.71 -17.22 2.81
C TYR A 175 -5.65 -18.02 4.11
N GLY A 176 -6.03 -17.39 5.21
CA GLY A 176 -6.09 -18.00 6.53
C GLY A 176 -7.35 -18.82 6.67
N VAL A 177 -7.17 -20.12 6.88
CA VAL A 177 -8.24 -21.09 6.98
C VAL A 177 -7.98 -22.04 8.13
N LYS A 178 -9.03 -22.77 8.57
CA LYS A 178 -8.91 -23.90 9.46
C LYS A 178 -8.92 -25.17 8.63
N THR A 179 -7.84 -25.93 8.69
CA THR A 179 -7.67 -27.21 7.97
C THR A 179 -7.83 -28.43 8.89
N ASN A 180 -7.62 -28.26 10.20
CA ASN A 180 -7.67 -29.32 11.20
C ASN A 180 -8.94 -29.24 12.05
N GLY A 181 -9.70 -30.35 12.08
CA GLY A 181 -10.90 -30.48 12.91
C GLY A 181 -12.16 -29.88 12.27
N ALA A 182 -13.24 -29.81 13.06
CA ALA A 182 -14.51 -29.24 12.62
C ALA A 182 -14.35 -27.71 12.43
N VAL A 183 -14.87 -27.18 11.33
CA VAL A 183 -14.88 -25.74 11.05
C VAL A 183 -15.99 -25.05 11.86
N THR A 184 -15.95 -25.22 13.17
CA THR A 184 -16.92 -24.65 14.12
C THR A 184 -16.48 -23.33 14.73
N THR A 185 -15.21 -22.95 14.51
CA THR A 185 -14.59 -21.75 15.06
C THR A 185 -13.90 -20.96 13.95
N ASN A 186 -13.77 -19.66 14.14
CA ASN A 186 -13.10 -18.75 13.17
C ASN A 186 -11.57 -18.68 13.35
N ASP A 187 -10.98 -19.65 14.05
CA ASP A 187 -9.53 -19.74 14.23
C ASP A 187 -8.83 -20.16 12.94
N VAL A 188 -7.65 -19.63 12.74
CA VAL A 188 -6.76 -19.93 11.61
C VAL A 188 -5.65 -20.84 12.10
N ASP A 189 -5.52 -22.01 11.50
CA ASP A 189 -4.39 -22.92 11.73
C ASP A 189 -3.40 -22.92 10.55
N SER A 190 -3.81 -22.49 9.38
CA SER A 190 -2.99 -22.52 8.17
C SER A 190 -3.21 -21.32 7.25
N TYR A 191 -2.13 -20.87 6.63
CA TYR A 191 -2.16 -19.86 5.58
C TYR A 191 -1.81 -20.50 4.25
N LEU A 192 -2.79 -20.65 3.35
CA LEU A 192 -2.65 -21.34 2.07
C LEU A 192 -2.60 -20.34 0.91
N ARG A 193 -1.84 -20.67 -0.14
CA ARG A 193 -1.85 -19.96 -1.42
C ARG A 193 -3.04 -20.44 -2.26
N ALA A 194 -3.49 -19.60 -3.21
CA ALA A 194 -4.68 -19.90 -4.03
C ALA A 194 -4.61 -21.25 -4.77
N ASN A 195 -3.42 -21.68 -5.21
CA ASN A 195 -3.23 -22.94 -5.95
C ASN A 195 -3.42 -24.22 -5.13
N VAL A 196 -3.40 -24.12 -3.80
CA VAL A 196 -3.60 -25.28 -2.90
C VAL A 196 -4.93 -25.21 -2.13
N MET A 197 -5.77 -24.21 -2.43
CA MET A 197 -7.08 -24.02 -1.81
C MET A 197 -8.10 -25.01 -2.38
N THR A 198 -8.80 -25.72 -1.51
CA THR A 198 -9.98 -26.54 -1.87
C THR A 198 -11.25 -25.71 -1.89
N ALA A 199 -12.34 -26.25 -2.47
CA ALA A 199 -13.65 -25.58 -2.45
C ALA A 199 -14.14 -25.29 -1.03
N VAL A 200 -13.89 -26.19 -0.09
CA VAL A 200 -14.23 -26.02 1.34
C VAL A 200 -13.37 -24.91 1.95
N ASN A 201 -12.06 -24.86 1.65
CA ASN A 201 -11.19 -23.83 2.18
C ASN A 201 -11.62 -22.43 1.71
N TRP A 202 -12.00 -22.28 0.44
CA TRP A 202 -12.49 -21.01 -0.09
C TRP A 202 -13.73 -20.47 0.63
N GLN A 203 -14.62 -21.36 1.07
CA GLN A 203 -15.80 -20.97 1.85
C GLN A 203 -15.45 -20.59 3.30
N ASN A 204 -14.27 -20.98 3.78
CA ASN A 204 -13.86 -20.86 5.18
C ASN A 204 -12.68 -19.89 5.40
N VAL A 205 -12.43 -18.97 4.48
CA VAL A 205 -11.41 -17.92 4.65
C VAL A 205 -11.87 -16.96 5.75
N THR A 206 -11.08 -16.86 6.83
CA THR A 206 -11.35 -15.99 7.97
C THR A 206 -10.37 -14.82 8.06
N SER A 207 -9.23 -14.93 7.39
CA SER A 207 -8.26 -13.85 7.28
C SER A 207 -7.49 -13.94 5.96
N VAL A 208 -6.91 -12.81 5.57
CA VAL A 208 -6.04 -12.72 4.38
C VAL A 208 -4.72 -12.10 4.82
N LYS A 209 -3.62 -12.80 4.52
CA LYS A 209 -2.27 -12.25 4.67
C LYS A 209 -1.80 -11.74 3.31
N VAL A 210 -1.52 -10.47 3.22
CA VAL A 210 -1.05 -9.78 2.02
C VAL A 210 0.39 -9.34 2.23
N ARG A 211 1.25 -9.61 1.26
CA ARG A 211 2.60 -9.05 1.17
C ARG A 211 2.73 -8.25 -0.11
N LEU A 212 3.10 -7.00 0.03
CA LEU A 212 3.43 -6.10 -1.07
C LEU A 212 4.93 -5.90 -1.11
N THR A 213 5.48 -5.89 -2.32
CA THR A 213 6.89 -5.55 -2.57
C THR A 213 6.93 -4.24 -3.35
N PHE A 214 7.67 -3.28 -2.83
CA PHE A 214 7.85 -1.96 -3.44
C PHE A 214 9.26 -1.81 -3.99
N THR A 215 9.41 -1.03 -5.03
CA THR A 215 10.72 -0.55 -5.46
C THR A 215 11.30 0.37 -4.39
N ASN A 216 12.54 0.12 -3.96
CA ASN A 216 13.22 1.00 -3.02
C ASN A 216 13.72 2.26 -3.77
N PRO A 217 13.23 3.46 -3.43
CA PRO A 217 13.68 4.68 -4.08
C PRO A 217 15.16 5.02 -3.81
N LEU A 218 15.75 4.43 -2.77
CA LEU A 218 17.16 4.60 -2.43
C LEU A 218 18.06 3.51 -3.04
N PHE A 219 17.51 2.64 -3.89
CA PHE A 219 18.31 1.62 -4.56
C PHE A 219 19.45 2.25 -5.37
N GLY A 220 20.65 1.68 -5.26
CA GLY A 220 21.88 2.22 -5.83
C GLY A 220 22.76 2.97 -4.84
N GLN A 221 22.24 3.30 -3.64
CA GLN A 221 23.07 3.78 -2.54
C GLN A 221 23.71 2.61 -1.78
N PRO A 222 24.89 2.79 -1.17
CA PRO A 222 25.55 1.73 -0.43
C PRO A 222 24.65 1.12 0.66
N GLY A 223 24.52 -0.20 0.67
CA GLY A 223 23.74 -0.94 1.68
C GLY A 223 22.22 -0.93 1.47
N GLN A 224 21.70 -0.37 0.37
CA GLN A 224 20.27 -0.35 0.08
C GLN A 224 19.84 -1.53 -0.79
N ALA A 225 18.82 -2.27 -0.33
CA ALA A 225 18.20 -3.32 -1.11
C ALA A 225 17.37 -2.74 -2.27
N ALA A 226 17.20 -3.52 -3.36
CA ALA A 226 16.42 -3.08 -4.53
C ALA A 226 14.93 -2.92 -4.22
N THR A 227 14.41 -3.65 -3.25
CA THR A 227 12.99 -3.67 -2.91
C THR A 227 12.78 -3.63 -1.40
N VAL A 228 11.62 -3.12 -1.00
CA VAL A 228 11.12 -3.13 0.37
C VAL A 228 9.83 -3.97 0.41
N GLN A 229 9.68 -4.81 1.42
CA GLN A 229 8.50 -5.66 1.59
C GLN A 229 7.73 -5.28 2.84
N ILE A 230 6.41 -5.21 2.71
CA ILE A 230 5.51 -5.03 3.83
C ILE A 230 4.47 -6.14 3.83
N THR A 231 4.15 -6.66 5.01
CA THR A 231 3.17 -7.73 5.19
C THR A 231 2.11 -7.30 6.19
N ARG A 232 0.84 -7.58 5.88
CA ARG A 232 -0.30 -7.35 6.78
C ARG A 232 -1.23 -8.55 6.78
N ILE A 233 -1.74 -8.89 7.95
CA ILE A 233 -2.84 -9.84 8.14
C ILE A 233 -4.11 -9.04 8.39
N ILE A 234 -5.18 -9.37 7.66
CA ILE A 234 -6.46 -8.69 7.68
C ILE A 234 -7.54 -9.71 7.96
N ALA A 235 -8.32 -9.50 9.01
CA ALA A 235 -9.45 -10.35 9.35
C ALA A 235 -10.66 -10.07 8.43
N VAL A 236 -11.41 -11.10 8.07
CA VAL A 236 -12.69 -11.00 7.37
C VAL A 236 -13.78 -10.82 8.42
N MET A 237 -14.24 -9.59 8.62
CA MET A 237 -15.11 -9.24 9.74
C MET A 237 -16.49 -9.90 9.67
N GLN A 238 -17.06 -10.02 8.47
CA GLN A 238 -18.41 -10.54 8.28
C GLN A 238 -18.52 -12.05 8.52
N ARG A 239 -17.41 -12.78 8.59
CA ARG A 239 -17.46 -14.22 8.90
C ARG A 239 -17.83 -14.51 10.36
N ALA A 240 -17.58 -13.60 11.26
CA ALA A 240 -17.96 -13.75 12.67
C ALA A 240 -19.50 -13.81 12.85
N ALA A 241 -20.28 -13.28 11.91
CA ALA A 241 -21.74 -13.25 11.95
C ALA A 241 -22.41 -14.40 11.17
N LEU A 242 -21.66 -15.20 10.40
CA LEU A 242 -22.20 -16.27 9.54
C LEU A 242 -22.22 -17.66 10.20
N THR A 243 -21.84 -17.76 11.45
CA THR A 243 -21.79 -19.01 12.23
C THR A 243 -23.02 -19.23 13.12
N VAL A 244 -24.17 -18.64 12.76
CA VAL A 244 -25.45 -18.90 13.43
C VAL A 244 -26.35 -19.72 12.50
#